data_15d136e9bf5ebf5af300780d6ad71df7
#
_entry.id   15d136e9bf5ebf5af300780d6ad71df7
#
_cell.length_a   1.000
_cell.length_b   1.000
_cell.length_c   1.000
_cell.angle_alpha   90.00
_cell.angle_beta   90.00
_cell.angle_gamma   90.00
#
_symmetry.space_group_name_H-M   'P 1'
#
loop_
_entity.id
_entity.type
_entity.pdbx_description
1 polymer ?
#
loop_
_entity_poly.entity_id
_entity_poly.type
_entity_poly.pdbx_seq_one_letter_code
_entity_poly.pdbx_strand_id
1 'polypeptide(L)'
;MATTSPELQFEKLWPDDSIITFESFDLPTSNQRILGPPHPKNTVIPLALRPVKADYKATLDTVLETIKNLQAKDGILTKKLARHGTLLFRDLPIQNADDFSKFAHAFGYNPHEIIGIVVDRPLLASNVAPANEA
;
A
#
# COMPACT_ATOMS: atom_id res chain seq x y z
N MET A 1 -29.54 17.18 6.60
CA MET A 1 -29.02 15.87 6.21
C MET A 1 -27.51 15.90 6.16
N ALA A 2 -26.90 14.98 6.85
CA ALA A 2 -25.46 14.95 6.87
C ALA A 2 -24.94 14.43 5.55
N THR A 3 -24.02 15.18 4.94
CA THR A 3 -23.32 14.71 3.76
C THR A 3 -22.06 14.01 4.21
N THR A 4 -21.90 12.77 3.82
CA THR A 4 -20.69 12.04 4.08
C THR A 4 -19.60 12.58 3.20
N SER A 5 -18.46 12.91 3.76
CA SER A 5 -17.33 13.34 2.95
C SER A 5 -16.85 12.19 2.08
N PRO A 6 -16.24 12.48 0.92
CA PRO A 6 -15.68 11.42 0.08
C PRO A 6 -14.66 10.55 0.82
N GLU A 7 -13.93 11.12 1.76
CA GLU A 7 -12.96 10.37 2.54
C GLU A 7 -13.64 9.35 3.44
N LEU A 8 -14.74 9.71 4.11
CA LEU A 8 -15.46 8.78 4.95
C LEU A 8 -16.07 7.65 4.14
N GLN A 9 -16.62 7.96 2.96
CA GLN A 9 -17.14 6.93 2.08
C GLN A 9 -16.05 6.00 1.59
N PHE A 10 -14.88 6.56 1.32
CA PHE A 10 -13.74 5.80 0.87
C PHE A 10 -13.25 4.84 1.97
N GLU A 11 -13.20 5.28 3.20
CA GLU A 11 -12.81 4.43 4.33
C GLU A 11 -13.79 3.30 4.54
N LYS A 12 -15.06 3.51 4.27
CA LYS A 12 -16.07 2.46 4.37
C LYS A 12 -15.91 1.36 3.34
N LEU A 13 -15.02 1.54 2.36
CA LEU A 13 -14.70 0.48 1.42
C LEU A 13 -13.82 -0.61 2.04
N TRP A 14 -13.23 -0.34 3.21
CA TRP A 14 -12.48 -1.36 3.92
C TRP A 14 -13.45 -2.36 4.54
N PRO A 15 -13.23 -3.68 4.33
CA PRO A 15 -14.10 -4.67 4.95
C PRO A 15 -14.02 -4.62 6.46
N ASP A 16 -15.16 -4.72 7.12
CA ASP A 16 -15.22 -4.71 8.58
C ASP A 16 -14.60 -5.97 9.19
N ASP A 17 -14.50 -7.04 8.43
CA ASP A 17 -13.94 -8.30 8.87
C ASP A 17 -12.44 -8.42 8.60
N SER A 18 -11.80 -7.33 8.21
CA SER A 18 -10.35 -7.35 8.02
C SER A 18 -9.64 -7.60 9.34
N ILE A 19 -8.61 -8.46 9.29
CA ILE A 19 -7.80 -8.76 10.46
C ILE A 19 -7.10 -7.51 10.97
N ILE A 20 -6.51 -6.76 10.03
CA ILE A 20 -5.89 -5.47 10.31
C ILE A 20 -6.71 -4.41 9.58
N THR A 21 -6.98 -3.30 10.26
CA THR A 21 -7.64 -2.16 9.63
C THR A 21 -6.59 -1.12 9.31
N PHE A 22 -6.58 -0.68 8.06
CA PHE A 22 -5.70 0.41 7.64
C PHE A 22 -6.46 1.73 7.69
N GLU A 23 -5.74 2.80 7.98
CA GLU A 23 -6.29 4.15 7.89
C GLU A 23 -5.39 4.99 6.98
N SER A 24 -5.98 5.94 6.29
CA SER A 24 -5.22 6.92 5.54
C SER A 24 -4.72 8.01 6.48
N PHE A 25 -3.60 8.62 6.14
CA PHE A 25 -3.07 9.74 6.91
C PHE A 25 -2.38 10.72 5.99
N ASP A 26 -2.21 11.94 6.47
CA ASP A 26 -1.62 13.02 5.68
C ASP A 26 -0.11 13.02 5.83
N LEU A 27 0.56 13.18 4.71
CA LEU A 27 2.00 13.42 4.67
C LEU A 27 2.26 14.93 4.61
N PRO A 28 3.48 15.38 4.95
CA PRO A 28 3.84 16.79 4.69
C PRO A 28 3.57 17.17 3.24
N THR A 29 3.13 18.40 3.03
CA THR A 29 2.72 18.86 1.68
C THR A 29 3.81 18.70 0.62
N SER A 30 5.06 18.70 1.04
CA SER A 30 6.17 18.47 0.11
C SER A 30 6.22 17.02 -0.40
N ASN A 31 5.58 16.09 0.31
CA ASN A 31 5.62 14.67 -0.01
C ASN A 31 4.29 14.13 -0.52
N GLN A 32 3.29 14.97 -0.62
CA GLN A 32 1.97 14.57 -1.06
C GLN A 32 1.28 15.75 -1.72
N ARG A 33 0.52 15.48 -2.77
CA ARG A 33 -0.23 16.54 -3.45
C ARG A 33 -1.58 16.02 -3.89
N ILE A 34 -2.51 16.95 -4.06
CA ILE A 34 -3.85 16.65 -4.57
C ILE A 34 -3.81 16.77 -6.09
N LEU A 35 -4.33 15.74 -6.76
CA LEU A 35 -4.40 15.74 -8.22
C LEU A 35 -5.66 16.49 -8.66
N GLY A 36 -5.48 17.37 -9.65
CA GLY A 36 -6.60 18.10 -10.24
C GLY A 36 -7.36 17.32 -11.30
N PRO A 37 -8.33 17.96 -11.98
CA PRO A 37 -9.06 17.31 -13.04
C PRO A 37 -8.13 16.67 -14.08
N PRO A 38 -8.48 15.55 -14.69
CA PRO A 38 -9.78 14.84 -14.58
C PRO A 38 -9.90 13.88 -13.41
N HIS A 39 -8.99 13.93 -12.46
CA HIS A 39 -9.06 13.05 -11.30
C HIS A 39 -10.23 13.42 -10.40
N PRO A 40 -10.82 12.45 -9.68
CA PRO A 40 -11.86 12.76 -8.71
C PRO A 40 -11.37 13.72 -7.63
N LYS A 41 -12.28 14.48 -7.04
CA LYS A 41 -11.94 15.40 -5.95
C LYS A 41 -11.23 14.65 -4.82
N ASN A 42 -10.27 15.34 -4.21
CA ASN A 42 -9.52 14.81 -3.06
C ASN A 42 -8.69 13.58 -3.39
N THR A 43 -8.33 13.40 -4.65
CA THR A 43 -7.39 12.35 -5.02
C THR A 43 -5.98 12.81 -4.69
N VAL A 44 -5.36 12.15 -3.72
CA VAL A 44 -4.01 12.49 -3.29
C VAL A 44 -3.01 11.46 -3.83
N ILE A 45 -1.80 11.91 -4.10
CA ILE A 45 -0.70 11.02 -4.49
C ILE A 45 0.54 11.34 -3.62
N PRO A 46 1.13 10.33 -2.97
CA PRO A 46 0.63 8.96 -2.79
C PRO A 46 -0.52 8.90 -1.77
N LEU A 47 -1.30 7.84 -1.83
CA LEU A 47 -2.21 7.53 -0.73
C LEU A 47 -1.40 6.85 0.37
N ALA A 48 -1.31 7.47 1.53
CA ALA A 48 -0.54 6.96 2.64
C ALA A 48 -1.45 6.19 3.59
N LEU A 49 -1.07 4.96 3.90
CA LEU A 49 -1.84 4.05 4.72
C LEU A 49 -0.98 3.50 5.86
N ARG A 50 -1.60 3.28 6.99
CA ARG A 50 -0.95 2.66 8.16
C ARG A 50 -1.98 1.87 8.94
N PRO A 51 -1.56 0.88 9.75
CA PRO A 51 -2.49 0.20 10.64
C PRO A 51 -3.05 1.18 11.67
N VAL A 52 -4.30 1.00 12.04
CA VAL A 52 -4.92 1.80 13.09
C VAL A 52 -4.20 1.53 14.40
N LYS A 53 -3.97 2.58 15.20
CA LYS A 53 -3.22 2.45 16.46
C LYS A 53 -3.82 1.47 17.45
N ALA A 54 -5.13 1.27 17.41
CA ALA A 54 -5.81 0.33 18.29
C ALA A 54 -5.51 -1.13 17.93
N ASP A 55 -4.81 -1.35 16.82
CA ASP A 55 -4.57 -2.70 16.32
C ASP A 55 -3.23 -3.22 16.81
N TYR A 56 -3.18 -3.59 18.08
CA TYR A 56 -1.95 -4.04 18.73
C TYR A 56 -1.44 -5.37 18.21
N LYS A 57 -2.23 -6.07 17.40
CA LYS A 57 -1.91 -7.42 16.95
C LYS A 57 -1.34 -7.44 15.54
N ALA A 58 -0.90 -6.29 15.04
CA ALA A 58 -0.32 -6.21 13.72
C ALA A 58 1.04 -6.93 13.72
N THR A 59 1.02 -8.19 13.30
CA THR A 59 2.22 -8.97 13.04
C THR A 59 2.40 -9.06 11.54
N LEU A 60 3.58 -9.49 11.10
CA LEU A 60 3.80 -9.66 9.66
C LEU A 60 2.76 -10.61 9.07
N ASP A 61 2.49 -11.74 9.74
CA ASP A 61 1.55 -12.73 9.22
C ASP A 61 0.14 -12.14 9.07
N THR A 62 -0.33 -11.38 10.06
CA THR A 62 -1.66 -10.77 9.99
C THR A 62 -1.73 -9.69 8.92
N VAL A 63 -0.65 -8.94 8.72
CA VAL A 63 -0.58 -7.95 7.64
C VAL A 63 -0.64 -8.64 6.28
N LEU A 64 0.16 -9.69 6.08
CA LEU A 64 0.17 -10.42 4.82
C LEU A 64 -1.20 -11.01 4.51
N GLU A 65 -1.85 -11.59 5.50
CA GLU A 65 -3.17 -12.18 5.32
C GLU A 65 -4.21 -11.10 4.98
N THR A 66 -4.14 -9.96 5.65
CA THR A 66 -5.03 -8.83 5.35
C THR A 66 -4.85 -8.36 3.92
N ILE A 67 -3.61 -8.19 3.46
CA ILE A 67 -3.34 -7.75 2.08
C ILE A 67 -3.92 -8.76 1.09
N LYS A 68 -3.69 -10.06 1.32
CA LYS A 68 -4.23 -11.10 0.45
C LYS A 68 -5.75 -11.08 0.41
N ASN A 69 -6.39 -10.90 1.57
CA ASN A 69 -7.84 -10.86 1.65
C ASN A 69 -8.42 -9.62 0.96
N LEU A 70 -7.79 -8.46 1.11
CA LEU A 70 -8.24 -7.25 0.44
C LEU A 70 -8.13 -7.38 -1.07
N GLN A 71 -7.07 -8.02 -1.56
CA GLN A 71 -6.92 -8.25 -2.99
C GLN A 71 -7.91 -9.29 -3.52
N ALA A 72 -8.27 -10.27 -2.69
CA ALA A 72 -9.26 -11.28 -3.08
C ALA A 72 -10.68 -10.69 -3.18
N LYS A 73 -10.96 -9.62 -2.45
CA LYS A 73 -12.27 -8.96 -2.48
C LYS A 73 -12.26 -7.84 -3.52
N ASP A 74 -12.52 -8.17 -4.75
CA ASP A 74 -12.65 -7.21 -5.86
C ASP A 74 -11.40 -6.39 -6.13
N GLY A 75 -10.24 -6.85 -5.66
CA GLY A 75 -8.99 -6.13 -5.86
C GLY A 75 -9.01 -4.72 -5.29
N ILE A 76 -9.44 -4.58 -4.05
CA ILE A 76 -9.60 -3.26 -3.40
C ILE A 76 -8.32 -2.43 -3.48
N LEU A 77 -7.17 -3.04 -3.19
CA LEU A 77 -5.91 -2.30 -3.23
C LEU A 77 -5.50 -1.92 -4.64
N THR A 78 -5.80 -2.79 -5.61
CA THR A 78 -5.56 -2.47 -7.01
C THR A 78 -6.40 -1.28 -7.46
N LYS A 79 -7.66 -1.21 -7.03
CA LYS A 79 -8.52 -0.07 -7.33
C LYS A 79 -7.99 1.22 -6.71
N LYS A 80 -7.51 1.16 -5.48
CA LYS A 80 -6.92 2.32 -4.83
C LYS A 80 -5.63 2.74 -5.53
N LEU A 81 -4.81 1.80 -5.93
CA LEU A 81 -3.60 2.08 -6.68
C LEU A 81 -3.92 2.77 -8.01
N ALA A 82 -4.94 2.30 -8.71
CA ALA A 82 -5.38 2.92 -9.96
C ALA A 82 -5.86 4.36 -9.75
N ARG A 83 -6.53 4.61 -8.64
CA ARG A 83 -7.04 5.95 -8.33
C ARG A 83 -5.94 6.92 -7.95
N HIS A 84 -5.01 6.50 -7.11
CA HIS A 84 -4.02 7.38 -6.49
C HIS A 84 -2.64 7.32 -7.13
N GLY A 85 -2.40 6.33 -7.96
CA GLY A 85 -1.12 6.16 -8.64
C GLY A 85 -0.03 5.51 -7.81
N THR A 86 -0.05 5.71 -6.51
CA THR A 86 0.94 5.16 -5.59
C THR A 86 0.31 4.95 -4.23
N LEU A 87 0.58 3.79 -3.63
CA LEU A 87 0.21 3.52 -2.25
C LEU A 87 1.49 3.50 -1.40
N LEU A 88 1.48 4.24 -0.31
CA LEU A 88 2.59 4.26 0.63
C LEU A 88 2.11 3.65 1.94
N PHE A 89 2.78 2.59 2.38
CA PHE A 89 2.46 1.95 3.66
C PHE A 89 3.51 2.31 4.70
N ARG A 90 3.06 2.67 5.89
CA ARG A 90 3.92 2.96 7.02
C ARG A 90 3.54 2.16 8.25
N ASP A 91 4.47 2.10 9.19
CA ASP A 91 4.26 1.46 10.50
C ASP A 91 3.93 -0.02 10.39
N LEU A 92 4.49 -0.68 9.37
CA LEU A 92 4.35 -2.11 9.20
C LEU A 92 5.49 -2.85 9.92
N PRO A 93 5.23 -4.08 10.41
CA PRO A 93 6.24 -4.87 11.10
C PRO A 93 7.18 -5.56 10.11
N ILE A 94 7.86 -4.77 9.29
CA ILE A 94 8.83 -5.26 8.31
C ILE A 94 10.23 -4.93 8.84
N GLN A 95 11.04 -5.96 9.06
CA GLN A 95 12.33 -5.80 9.70
C GLN A 95 13.52 -6.09 8.78
N ASN A 96 13.28 -6.78 7.68
CA ASN A 96 14.37 -7.20 6.79
C ASN A 96 13.85 -7.37 5.36
N ALA A 97 14.76 -7.69 4.45
CA ALA A 97 14.42 -7.82 3.04
C ALA A 97 13.46 -8.99 2.77
N ASP A 98 13.57 -10.09 3.51
CA ASP A 98 12.63 -11.20 3.37
C ASP A 98 11.21 -10.77 3.72
N ASP A 99 11.04 -10.02 4.80
CA ASP A 99 9.74 -9.52 5.21
C ASP A 99 9.16 -8.61 4.14
N PHE A 100 9.98 -7.73 3.59
CA PHE A 100 9.55 -6.83 2.53
C PHE A 100 9.14 -7.61 1.27
N SER A 101 9.93 -8.63 0.91
CA SER A 101 9.60 -9.49 -0.23
C SER A 101 8.24 -10.17 -0.04
N LYS A 102 7.99 -10.71 1.14
CA LYS A 102 6.71 -11.34 1.46
C LYS A 102 5.55 -10.34 1.35
N PHE A 103 5.76 -9.12 1.85
CA PHE A 103 4.75 -8.07 1.76
C PHE A 103 4.44 -7.73 0.30
N ALA A 104 5.48 -7.51 -0.49
CA ALA A 104 5.30 -7.17 -1.91
C ALA A 104 4.58 -8.29 -2.67
N HIS A 105 4.94 -9.54 -2.41
CA HIS A 105 4.32 -10.68 -3.09
C HIS A 105 2.88 -10.93 -2.62
N ALA A 106 2.51 -10.49 -1.43
CA ALA A 106 1.15 -10.67 -0.92
C ALA A 106 0.09 -9.98 -1.78
N PHE A 107 0.48 -8.95 -2.54
CA PHE A 107 -0.43 -8.26 -3.45
C PHE A 107 -0.83 -9.11 -4.64
N GLY A 108 -0.07 -10.17 -4.95
CA GLY A 108 -0.40 -11.06 -6.05
C GLY A 108 -0.01 -10.58 -7.42
N TYR A 109 0.74 -9.49 -7.52
CA TYR A 109 1.22 -9.00 -8.80
C TYR A 109 2.42 -9.81 -9.28
N ASN A 110 2.57 -9.89 -10.60
CA ASN A 110 3.74 -10.53 -11.19
C ASN A 110 4.96 -9.63 -11.03
N PRO A 111 6.09 -10.18 -10.55
CA PRO A 111 7.32 -9.41 -10.48
C PRO A 111 7.75 -8.95 -11.86
N HIS A 112 8.26 -7.73 -11.93
CA HIS A 112 8.78 -7.19 -13.17
C HIS A 112 10.21 -7.68 -13.39
N GLU A 113 10.48 -8.18 -14.60
CA GLU A 113 11.83 -8.55 -14.97
C GLU A 113 12.63 -7.32 -15.36
N ILE A 114 13.90 -7.34 -15.02
CA ILE A 114 14.80 -6.26 -15.42
C ILE A 114 15.14 -6.46 -16.88
N ILE A 115 14.85 -5.43 -17.69
CA ILE A 115 15.05 -5.46 -19.15
C ILE A 115 16.00 -4.33 -19.53
N GLY A 116 16.88 -4.59 -20.49
CA GLY A 116 17.81 -3.61 -21.00
C GLY A 116 19.18 -3.69 -20.35
N ILE A 117 19.88 -2.55 -20.26
CA ILE A 117 21.20 -2.52 -19.63
C ILE A 117 21.02 -2.68 -18.13
N VAL A 118 21.61 -3.74 -17.60
CA VAL A 118 21.41 -4.11 -16.19
C VAL A 118 22.71 -3.96 -15.44
N VAL A 119 22.65 -3.24 -14.33
CA VAL A 119 23.73 -3.24 -13.36
C VAL A 119 23.49 -4.43 -12.43
N ASP A 120 24.52 -5.25 -12.22
CA ASP A 120 24.40 -6.38 -11.33
C ASP A 120 24.11 -5.92 -9.91
N ARG A 121 22.96 -6.32 -9.41
CA ARG A 121 22.53 -6.02 -8.06
C ARG A 121 22.31 -7.33 -7.31
N PRO A 122 22.95 -7.52 -6.17
CA PRO A 122 22.71 -8.74 -5.41
C PRO A 122 21.26 -8.74 -4.93
N LEU A 123 20.62 -9.90 -5.02
CA LEU A 123 19.28 -10.06 -4.44
C LEU A 123 19.44 -10.22 -2.93
N LEU A 124 18.73 -9.40 -2.19
CA LEU A 124 18.65 -9.49 -0.73
C LEU A 124 17.59 -10.48 -0.30
N ALA A 125 16.57 -10.63 -1.12
CA ALA A 125 15.49 -11.60 -0.97
C ALA A 125 14.86 -11.80 -2.34
N SER A 126 13.83 -12.65 -2.43
CA SER A 126 13.15 -12.88 -3.70
C SER A 126 12.60 -11.56 -4.28
N ASN A 127 13.09 -11.18 -5.45
CA ASN A 127 12.71 -9.96 -6.17
C ASN A 127 13.02 -8.65 -5.40
N VAL A 128 13.94 -8.69 -4.44
CA VAL A 128 14.34 -7.51 -3.68
C VAL A 128 15.83 -7.28 -3.83
N ALA A 129 16.22 -6.09 -4.29
CA ALA A 129 17.60 -5.69 -4.46
C ALA A 129 17.78 -4.26 -3.95
N PRO A 130 19.02 -3.86 -3.63
CA PRO A 130 19.26 -2.48 -3.18
C PRO A 130 18.87 -1.48 -4.25
N ALA A 131 18.24 -0.40 -3.84
CA ALA A 131 17.84 0.68 -4.77
C ALA A 131 19.01 1.55 -5.15
N ASN A 132 19.93 1.75 -4.25
CA ASN A 132 21.10 2.63 -4.42
C ASN A 132 22.33 1.84 -4.79
N GLU A 133 22.21 1.02 -5.77
CA GLU A 133 23.31 0.20 -6.18
C GLU A 133 24.46 1.01 -6.72
N ALA A 134 25.61 0.78 -6.21
CA ALA A 134 26.83 1.39 -6.71
C ALA A 134 27.62 0.36 -7.46
#